data_6e437f93dbf59f8e6d662e14a7c229a4
#
_entry.id   6e437f93dbf59f8e6d662e14a7c229a4
#
_cell.length_a   1.000
_cell.length_b   1.000
_cell.length_c   1.000
_cell.angle_alpha   90.00
_cell.angle_beta   90.00
_cell.angle_gamma   90.00
#
_symmetry.space_group_name_H-M   'P 1'
#
loop_
_entity.id
_entity.type
_entity.pdbx_description
1 polymer ?
#
loop_
_entity_poly.entity_id
_entity_poly.type
_entity_poly.pdbx_seq_one_letter_code
_entity_poly.pdbx_strand_id
1 'polypeptide(L)' 'MSFPKTEQQWGRQASAYLKSEMKRAGVTYIEVAKRLKKYGLTETEASITNKLMRGTFPATFLLAVLAAINSDGVRLKDL' A
#
# COMPACT_ATOMS: atom_id res chain seq x y z
N MET A 1 -12.62 19.43 -1.80
CA MET A 1 -11.76 18.42 -1.17
C MET A 1 -10.43 19.04 -0.79
N SER A 2 -9.98 18.82 0.44
CA SER A 2 -8.67 19.33 0.85
C SER A 2 -7.70 18.17 1.01
N PHE A 3 -6.48 18.39 0.55
CA PHE A 3 -5.42 17.41 0.69
C PHE A 3 -4.78 17.50 2.06
N PRO A 4 -4.12 16.41 2.52
CA PRO A 4 -3.34 16.47 3.75
C PRO A 4 -2.29 17.57 3.69
N LYS A 5 -1.93 18.11 4.85
CA LYS A 5 -0.98 19.23 4.94
C LYS A 5 0.28 18.87 5.71
N THR A 6 0.38 17.68 6.26
CA THR A 6 1.59 17.23 6.95
C THR A 6 2.00 15.88 6.40
N GLU A 7 3.28 15.58 6.53
CA GLU A 7 3.79 14.28 6.08
C GLU A 7 3.07 13.14 6.80
N GLN A 8 2.79 13.32 8.09
CA GLN A 8 2.10 12.29 8.86
C GLN A 8 0.69 12.03 8.30
N GLN A 9 -0.02 13.10 7.93
CA GLN A 9 -1.34 12.96 7.34
C GLN A 9 -1.27 12.27 5.96
N TRP A 10 -0.28 12.61 5.16
CA TRP A 10 -0.07 11.94 3.88
C TRP A 10 0.22 10.46 4.08
N GLY A 11 1.01 10.12 5.11
CA GLY A 11 1.30 8.72 5.42
C GLY A 11 0.06 7.94 5.78
N ARG A 12 -0.80 8.53 6.61
CA ARG A 12 -2.07 7.88 6.97
C ARG A 12 -2.96 7.69 5.75
N GLN A 13 -2.95 8.66 4.85
CA GLN A 13 -3.75 8.58 3.64
C GLN A 13 -3.23 7.48 2.71
N ALA A 14 -1.91 7.39 2.55
CA ALA A 14 -1.29 6.36 1.73
C ALA A 14 -1.59 4.96 2.27
N SER A 15 -1.47 4.78 3.59
CA SER A 15 -1.77 3.49 4.21
C SER A 15 -3.24 3.12 4.06
N ALA A 16 -4.14 4.08 4.29
CA ALA A 16 -5.57 3.84 4.15
C ALA A 16 -5.91 3.44 2.72
N TYR A 17 -5.29 4.09 1.74
CA TYR A 17 -5.51 3.75 0.35
C TYR A 17 -5.08 2.32 0.04
N LEU A 18 -3.87 1.92 0.47
CA LEU A 18 -3.39 0.57 0.22
C LEU A 18 -4.26 -0.48 0.91
N LYS A 19 -4.66 -0.24 2.16
CA LYS A 19 -5.54 -1.16 2.87
C LYS A 19 -6.86 -1.32 2.14
N SER A 20 -7.41 -0.23 1.65
CA SER A 20 -8.67 -0.24 0.91
C SER A 20 -8.54 -1.06 -0.38
N GLU A 21 -7.43 -0.88 -1.12
CA GLU A 21 -7.22 -1.60 -2.36
C GLU A 21 -6.99 -3.09 -2.12
N MET A 22 -6.28 -3.44 -1.07
CA MET A 22 -6.09 -4.85 -0.71
C MET A 22 -7.42 -5.50 -0.34
N LYS A 23 -8.25 -4.78 0.41
CA LYS A 23 -9.57 -5.28 0.80
C LYS A 23 -10.45 -5.49 -0.43
N ARG A 24 -10.43 -4.54 -1.36
CA ARG A 24 -11.20 -4.65 -2.60
C ARG A 24 -10.74 -5.85 -3.41
N ALA A 25 -9.44 -6.11 -3.45
CA ALA A 25 -8.88 -7.24 -4.17
C ALA A 25 -9.10 -8.57 -3.46
N GLY A 26 -9.52 -8.53 -2.20
CA GLY A 26 -9.78 -9.74 -1.42
C GLY A 26 -8.51 -10.49 -1.02
N VAL A 27 -7.41 -9.78 -0.82
CA VAL A 27 -6.13 -10.39 -0.48
C VAL A 27 -5.72 -10.06 0.94
N THR A 28 -5.04 -11.03 1.58
CA THR A 28 -4.45 -10.82 2.90
C THR A 28 -3.03 -10.30 2.74
N TYR A 29 -2.44 -9.82 3.85
CA TYR A 29 -1.03 -9.39 3.81
C TYR A 29 -0.10 -10.56 3.49
N ILE A 30 -0.46 -11.77 3.94
CA ILE A 30 0.33 -12.96 3.61
C ILE A 30 0.33 -13.19 2.10
N GLU A 31 -0.82 -13.06 1.48
CA GLU A 31 -0.94 -13.25 0.03
C GLU A 31 -0.18 -12.16 -0.72
N VAL A 32 -0.27 -10.92 -0.25
CA VAL A 32 0.47 -9.81 -0.86
C VAL A 32 1.97 -10.09 -0.79
N ALA A 33 2.46 -10.55 0.36
CA ALA A 33 3.87 -10.86 0.52
C ALA A 33 4.32 -11.92 -0.49
N LYS A 34 3.48 -12.94 -0.71
CA LYS A 34 3.80 -13.97 -1.70
C LYS A 34 3.87 -13.39 -3.12
N ARG A 35 2.92 -12.54 -3.47
CA ARG A 35 2.87 -11.96 -4.81
C ARG A 35 4.03 -11.00 -5.05
N LEU A 36 4.46 -10.28 -4.03
CA LEU A 36 5.56 -9.33 -4.16
C LEU A 36 6.88 -9.98 -4.54
N LYS A 37 7.06 -11.26 -4.24
CA LYS A 37 8.28 -11.97 -4.63
C LYS A 37 8.48 -11.97 -6.12
N LYS A 38 7.40 -12.03 -6.91
CA LYS A 38 7.47 -11.99 -8.36
C LYS A 38 7.99 -10.65 -8.87
N TYR A 39 7.85 -9.61 -8.06
CA TYR A 39 8.26 -8.25 -8.43
C TYR A 39 9.55 -7.84 -7.74
N GLY A 40 10.25 -8.81 -7.15
CA GLY A 40 11.58 -8.57 -6.61
C GLY A 40 11.62 -8.00 -5.19
N LEU A 41 10.50 -8.00 -4.48
CA LEU A 41 10.43 -7.50 -3.12
C LEU A 41 10.30 -8.66 -2.14
N THR A 42 11.13 -8.63 -1.08
CA THR A 42 11.07 -9.60 0.00
C THR A 42 10.36 -8.96 1.18
N GLU A 43 9.10 -9.31 1.37
CA GLU A 43 8.28 -8.79 2.46
C GLU A 43 7.68 -9.95 3.23
N THR A 44 7.28 -9.67 4.47
CA THR A 44 6.53 -10.62 5.30
C THR A 44 5.24 -9.93 5.74
N GLU A 45 4.32 -10.72 6.31
CA GLU A 45 3.12 -10.13 6.89
C GLU A 45 3.47 -9.04 7.90
N ALA A 46 4.46 -9.32 8.75
CA ALA A 46 4.89 -8.38 9.78
C ALA A 46 5.49 -7.11 9.18
N SER A 47 6.32 -7.24 8.15
CA SER A 47 6.94 -6.05 7.55
C SER A 47 5.91 -5.19 6.84
N ILE A 48 4.93 -5.80 6.18
CA ILE A 48 3.84 -5.06 5.55
C ILE A 48 3.02 -4.34 6.61
N THR A 49 2.66 -5.04 7.68
CA THR A 49 1.91 -4.44 8.79
C THR A 49 2.65 -3.22 9.34
N ASN A 50 3.96 -3.36 9.59
CA ASN A 50 4.76 -2.26 10.14
C ASN A 50 4.83 -1.08 9.21
N LYS A 51 5.02 -1.31 7.90
CA LYS A 51 5.06 -0.22 6.93
C LYS A 51 3.75 0.55 6.90
N LEU A 52 2.64 -0.18 6.90
CA LEU A 52 1.33 0.47 6.85
C LEU A 52 0.99 1.17 8.17
N MET A 53 1.44 0.64 9.30
CA MET A 53 1.23 1.31 10.59
C MET A 53 1.97 2.62 10.67
N ARG A 54 3.23 2.65 10.20
CA ARG A 54 4.02 3.87 10.23
C ARG A 54 3.55 4.90 9.20
N GLY A 55 2.93 4.44 8.12
CA GLY A 55 2.54 5.32 7.04
C GLY A 55 3.73 5.87 6.26
N THR A 56 4.90 5.24 6.40
CA THR A 56 6.09 5.63 5.66
C THR A 56 6.68 4.40 5.00
N PHE A 57 6.80 4.44 3.69
CA PHE A 57 7.37 3.35 2.91
C PHE A 57 7.82 3.91 1.57
N PRO A 58 8.79 3.24 0.93
CA PRO A 58 9.29 3.76 -0.35
C PRO A 58 8.23 3.64 -1.45
N ALA A 59 8.34 4.51 -2.43
CA ALA A 59 7.45 4.48 -3.59
C ALA A 59 7.52 3.12 -4.31
N THR A 60 8.67 2.46 -4.25
CA THR A 60 8.83 1.14 -4.85
C THR A 60 7.88 0.13 -4.22
N PHE A 61 7.70 0.19 -2.91
CA PHE A 61 6.76 -0.69 -2.22
C PHE A 61 5.33 -0.41 -2.68
N LEU A 62 4.95 0.86 -2.73
CA LEU A 62 3.60 1.26 -3.17
C LEU A 62 3.31 0.73 -4.59
N LEU A 63 4.22 0.98 -5.52
CA LEU A 63 4.01 0.57 -6.90
C LEU A 63 3.94 -0.94 -7.04
N ALA A 64 4.81 -1.65 -6.34
CA ALA A 64 4.84 -3.10 -6.42
C ALA A 64 3.57 -3.73 -5.82
N VAL A 65 3.07 -3.18 -4.72
CA VAL A 65 1.82 -3.67 -4.13
C VAL A 65 0.66 -3.47 -5.10
N LEU A 66 0.56 -2.28 -5.69
CA LEU A 66 -0.51 -2.01 -6.64
C LEU A 66 -0.45 -2.96 -7.83
N ALA A 67 0.75 -3.23 -8.33
CA ALA A 67 0.93 -4.19 -9.42
C ALA A 67 0.51 -5.59 -8.99
N ALA A 68 0.91 -5.99 -7.79
CA ALA A 68 0.65 -7.35 -7.28
C ALA A 68 -0.84 -7.63 -7.11
N ILE A 69 -1.62 -6.62 -6.81
CA ILE A 69 -3.07 -6.79 -6.61
C ILE A 69 -3.89 -6.34 -7.83
N ASN A 70 -3.20 -6.05 -8.94
CA ASN A 70 -3.83 -5.64 -10.20
C ASN A 70 -4.67 -4.38 -10.05
N SER A 71 -4.19 -3.43 -9.24
CA SER A 71 -4.86 -2.15 -9.09
C SER A 71 -4.52 -1.26 -10.28
N ASP A 72 -5.49 -0.48 -10.73
CA ASP A 72 -5.26 0.48 -11.82
C ASP A 72 -4.45 1.69 -11.37
N GLY A 73 -4.24 1.83 -10.08
CA GLY A 73 -3.46 2.93 -9.55
C GLY A 73 -4.29 3.84 -8.66
N VAL A 74 -3.68 4.94 -8.25
CA VAL A 74 -4.30 5.90 -7.36
C VAL A 74 -4.63 7.18 -8.12
N ARG A 75 -5.83 7.69 -7.87
CA ARG A 75 -6.25 9.00 -8.38
C ARG A 75 -6.33 9.92 -7.17
N LEU A 76 -5.61 11.03 -7.22
CA LEU A 76 -5.52 11.92 -6.07
C LEU A 76 -6.88 12.41 -5.59
N LYS A 77 -7.80 12.63 -6.51
CA LYS A 77 -9.13 13.11 -6.13
C LYS A 77 -9.94 12.06 -5.36
N ASP A 78 -9.51 10.81 -5.40
CA ASP A 78 -10.22 9.72 -4.72
C ASP A 78 -9.63 9.41 -3.34
N LEU A 79 -8.61 10.15 -2.94
CA LEU A 79 -7.99 9.96 -1.63
C LEU A 79 -8.82 10.58 -0.52
#